data_a93c36b2d6b97c188a2df854bd7e3eb4
#
_entry.id   a93c36b2d6b97c188a2df854bd7e3eb4
#
_cell.length_a   1.000
_cell.length_b   1.000
_cell.length_c   1.000
_cell.angle_alpha   90.00
_cell.angle_beta   90.00
_cell.angle_gamma   90.00
#
_symmetry.space_group_name_H-M   'P 1'
#
loop_
_entity.id
_entity.type
_entity.pdbx_description
1 polymer ?
#
loop_
_entity_poly.entity_id
_entity_poly.type
_entity_poly.pdbx_seq_one_letter_code
_entity_poly.pdbx_strand_id
1 'polypeptide(L)'
;MVAAGTGDGNTSGMQTYDYIVVGAGSAGAVVANRLSADPGNTVLLLEAGPASHPWSRIPIGFAKLINNPAANWLYAAEPEASTNGRALPVPRGKMLGGSSSINGMAFVRGQAQDFDTWA
;
A
#
# COMPACT_ATOMS: atom_id res chain seq x y z
N MET A 1 -1.71 -6.45 12.22
CA MET A 1 -2.89 -6.29 11.36
C MET A 1 -3.71 -5.15 11.90
N VAL A 2 -3.98 -4.14 11.09
CA VAL A 2 -4.87 -3.03 11.44
C VAL A 2 -6.18 -3.27 10.70
N ALA A 3 -7.29 -3.35 11.43
CA ALA A 3 -8.64 -3.39 10.88
C ALA A 3 -9.35 -2.09 11.27
N ALA A 4 -9.95 -1.40 10.32
CA ALA A 4 -10.86 -0.29 10.54
C ALA A 4 -12.22 -0.70 10.00
N GLY A 5 -13.20 -0.77 10.87
CA GLY A 5 -14.58 -1.11 10.51
C GLY A 5 -15.55 -0.17 11.21
N THR A 6 -16.63 0.17 10.53
CA THR A 6 -17.78 0.89 11.10
C THR A 6 -18.85 -0.15 11.47
N GLY A 7 -18.62 -0.91 12.52
CA GLY A 7 -19.59 -1.89 13.01
C GLY A 7 -19.98 -1.59 14.45
N ASP A 8 -21.25 -1.71 14.77
CA ASP A 8 -21.78 -1.53 16.11
C ASP A 8 -21.29 -2.64 17.03
N GLY A 9 -20.55 -2.24 18.05
CA GLY A 9 -19.97 -3.16 19.02
C GLY A 9 -21.02 -3.83 19.89
N ASN A 10 -21.48 -4.96 19.52
CA ASN A 10 -21.86 -6.06 20.41
C ASN A 10 -22.30 -7.28 19.63
N THR A 11 -21.47 -8.34 19.60
CA THR A 11 -21.96 -9.74 19.74
C THR A 11 -20.78 -10.71 19.68
N SER A 12 -20.81 -11.74 20.45
CA SER A 12 -20.08 -13.01 20.34
C SER A 12 -20.49 -13.78 19.04
N GLY A 13 -20.53 -13.07 17.92
CA GLY A 13 -20.96 -13.53 16.61
C GLY A 13 -19.98 -13.06 15.52
N MET A 14 -19.94 -13.79 14.43
CA MET A 14 -19.19 -13.47 13.22
C MET A 14 -19.65 -12.10 12.69
N GLN A 15 -18.74 -11.12 12.62
CA GLN A 15 -19.04 -9.83 12.00
C GLN A 15 -19.10 -9.99 10.49
N THR A 16 -20.16 -9.48 9.88
CA THR A 16 -20.36 -9.46 8.43
C THR A 16 -20.20 -8.05 7.92
N TYR A 17 -19.59 -7.92 6.74
CA TYR A 17 -19.41 -6.65 6.04
C TYR A 17 -19.89 -6.80 4.60
N ASP A 18 -20.42 -5.71 4.03
CA ASP A 18 -20.81 -5.69 2.61
C ASP A 18 -19.59 -5.75 1.70
N TYR A 19 -18.47 -5.14 2.14
CA TYR A 19 -17.20 -5.14 1.40
C TYR A 19 -16.02 -5.38 2.30
N ILE A 20 -15.06 -6.17 1.81
CA ILE A 20 -13.76 -6.37 2.45
C ILE A 20 -12.68 -5.91 1.46
N VAL A 21 -11.95 -4.85 1.81
CA VAL A 21 -10.83 -4.30 1.05
C VAL A 21 -9.54 -4.80 1.66
N VAL A 22 -8.75 -5.56 0.90
CA VAL A 22 -7.47 -6.12 1.36
C VAL A 22 -6.32 -5.27 0.85
N GLY A 23 -5.60 -4.67 1.78
CA GLY A 23 -4.50 -3.75 1.54
C GLY A 23 -4.93 -2.28 1.56
N ALA A 24 -4.36 -1.51 2.50
CA ALA A 24 -4.60 -0.07 2.65
C ALA A 24 -3.54 0.78 1.94
N GLY A 25 -3.07 0.34 0.80
CA GLY A 25 -2.23 1.12 -0.11
C GLY A 25 -3.04 2.20 -0.84
N SER A 26 -2.41 2.89 -1.81
CA SER A 26 -3.02 4.02 -2.53
C SER A 26 -4.38 3.67 -3.15
N ALA A 27 -4.50 2.51 -3.78
CA ALA A 27 -5.75 2.07 -4.40
C ALA A 27 -6.79 1.64 -3.36
N GLY A 28 -6.41 0.77 -2.42
CA GLY A 28 -7.33 0.25 -1.41
C GLY A 28 -7.90 1.33 -0.49
N ALA A 29 -7.10 2.33 -0.13
CA ALA A 29 -7.56 3.47 0.65
C ALA A 29 -8.65 4.27 -0.10
N VAL A 30 -8.49 4.48 -1.41
CA VAL A 30 -9.49 5.16 -2.24
C VAL A 30 -10.76 4.32 -2.37
N VAL A 31 -10.62 3.03 -2.66
CA VAL A 31 -11.77 2.12 -2.78
C VAL A 31 -12.57 2.08 -1.46
N ALA A 32 -11.89 1.87 -0.33
CA ALA A 32 -12.53 1.84 0.97
C ALA A 32 -13.25 3.16 1.28
N ASN A 33 -12.61 4.31 1.01
CA ASN A 33 -13.21 5.63 1.20
C ASN A 33 -14.47 5.82 0.34
N ARG A 34 -14.44 5.41 -0.93
CA ARG A 34 -15.60 5.58 -1.83
C ARG A 34 -16.75 4.67 -1.48
N LEU A 35 -16.49 3.42 -1.13
CA LEU A 35 -17.52 2.47 -0.72
C LEU A 35 -18.19 2.88 0.59
N SER A 36 -17.41 3.36 1.57
CA SER A 36 -17.92 3.80 2.86
C SER A 36 -18.56 5.19 2.85
N ALA A 37 -18.52 5.92 1.72
CA ALA A 37 -19.24 7.18 1.56
C ALA A 37 -20.76 6.99 1.55
N ASP A 38 -21.24 5.83 1.13
CA ASP A 38 -22.65 5.44 1.29
C ASP A 38 -22.84 4.87 2.71
N PRO A 39 -23.67 5.51 3.57
CA PRO A 39 -23.91 5.05 4.93
C PRO A 39 -24.62 3.69 5.01
N GLY A 40 -25.21 3.22 3.91
CA GLY A 40 -25.79 1.87 3.81
C GLY A 40 -24.76 0.77 3.68
N ASN A 41 -23.49 1.09 3.40
CA ASN A 41 -22.44 0.12 3.22
C ASN A 41 -21.55 -0.01 4.47
N THR A 42 -21.31 -1.25 4.87
CA THR A 42 -20.30 -1.59 5.87
C THR A 42 -19.02 -2.06 5.18
N VAL A 43 -17.89 -1.42 5.46
CA VAL A 43 -16.61 -1.70 4.78
C VAL A 43 -15.55 -2.08 5.81
N LEU A 44 -14.92 -3.24 5.63
CA LEU A 44 -13.75 -3.67 6.38
C LEU A 44 -12.50 -3.43 5.54
N LEU A 45 -11.58 -2.61 6.04
CA LEU A 45 -10.25 -2.42 5.45
C LEU A 45 -9.20 -3.18 6.25
N LEU A 46 -8.52 -4.12 5.60
CA LEU A 46 -7.45 -4.93 6.20
C LEU A 46 -6.08 -4.46 5.70
N GLU A 47 -5.15 -4.25 6.63
CA GLU A 47 -3.76 -3.93 6.31
C GLU A 47 -2.81 -4.84 7.09
N ALA A 48 -1.80 -5.38 6.42
CA ALA A 48 -0.85 -6.31 7.00
C ALA A 48 0.17 -5.64 7.92
N GLY A 49 0.47 -4.38 7.66
CA GLY A 49 1.48 -3.64 8.38
C GLY A 49 0.92 -2.68 9.43
N PRO A 50 1.77 -1.88 10.08
CA PRO A 50 1.37 -0.91 11.09
C PRO A 50 0.61 0.28 10.49
N ALA A 51 -0.18 0.95 11.34
CA ALA A 51 -0.90 2.16 10.95
C ALA A 51 0.03 3.35 10.66
N SER A 52 1.20 3.40 11.28
CA SER A 52 2.20 4.44 11.04
C SER A 52 3.60 3.98 11.44
N HIS A 53 4.59 4.70 10.94
CA HIS A 53 5.99 4.55 11.35
C HIS A 53 6.61 5.94 11.53
N PRO A 54 7.47 6.20 12.54
CA PRO A 54 8.04 7.54 12.74
C PRO A 54 8.72 8.10 11.49
N TRP A 55 9.46 7.28 10.76
CA TRP A 55 10.15 7.68 9.53
C TRP A 55 9.24 7.94 8.33
N SER A 56 8.00 7.42 8.33
CA SER A 56 7.05 7.68 7.22
C SER A 56 6.51 9.11 7.21
N ARG A 57 6.73 9.87 8.27
CA ARG A 57 6.29 11.28 8.40
C ARG A 57 7.37 12.28 8.00
N ILE A 58 8.56 11.81 7.69
CA ILE A 58 9.73 12.65 7.37
C ILE A 58 10.16 12.30 5.94
N PRO A 59 10.24 13.27 5.02
CA PRO A 59 10.59 13.00 3.62
C PRO A 59 11.82 12.12 3.43
N ILE A 60 12.94 12.44 4.07
CA ILE A 60 14.17 11.65 4.01
C ILE A 60 14.03 10.26 4.66
N GLY A 61 12.98 10.05 5.43
CA GLY A 61 12.73 8.80 6.17
C GLY A 61 12.52 7.58 5.26
N PHE A 62 12.16 7.77 3.98
CA PHE A 62 12.05 6.66 3.03
C PHE A 62 13.33 5.82 2.98
N ALA A 63 14.50 6.44 3.10
CA ALA A 63 15.78 5.73 3.09
C ALA A 63 15.95 4.75 4.27
N LYS A 64 15.25 5.00 5.40
CA LYS A 64 15.20 4.10 6.55
C LYS A 64 14.11 3.03 6.40
N LEU A 65 13.08 3.30 5.59
CA LEU A 65 11.93 2.41 5.43
C LEU A 65 12.15 1.39 4.31
N ILE A 66 12.90 1.76 3.27
CA ILE A 66 13.09 0.92 2.08
C ILE A 66 13.72 -0.45 2.38
N ASN A 67 14.48 -0.57 3.45
CA ASN A 67 15.09 -1.83 3.92
C ASN A 67 14.53 -2.30 5.27
N ASN A 68 13.42 -1.73 5.73
CA ASN A 68 12.85 -2.06 7.03
C ASN A 68 11.73 -3.12 6.89
N PRO A 69 11.91 -4.34 7.42
CA PRO A 69 10.91 -5.41 7.31
C PRO A 69 9.59 -5.11 8.05
N ALA A 70 9.58 -4.15 8.97
CA ALA A 70 8.36 -3.70 9.63
C ALA A 70 7.46 -2.87 8.70
N ALA A 71 8.04 -2.21 7.67
CA ALA A 71 7.33 -1.30 6.77
C ALA A 71 7.43 -1.69 5.28
N ASN A 72 8.21 -2.71 4.96
CA ASN A 72 8.44 -3.15 3.58
C ASN A 72 8.38 -4.68 3.51
N TRP A 73 7.79 -5.22 2.45
CA TRP A 73 7.75 -6.66 2.17
C TRP A 73 9.12 -7.24 1.77
N LEU A 74 10.06 -6.39 1.34
CA LEU A 74 11.41 -6.76 0.91
C LEU A 74 11.44 -7.78 -0.22
N TYR A 75 10.53 -7.67 -1.18
CA TYR A 75 10.55 -8.52 -2.36
C TYR A 75 11.81 -8.28 -3.21
N ALA A 76 12.23 -9.32 -3.91
CA ALA A 76 13.25 -9.26 -4.94
C ALA A 76 12.70 -9.87 -6.23
N ALA A 77 13.10 -9.31 -7.37
CA ALA A 77 12.80 -9.89 -8.67
C ALA A 77 13.64 -11.14 -8.91
N GLU A 78 13.13 -12.06 -9.70
CA GLU A 78 13.91 -13.18 -10.19
C GLU A 78 15.12 -12.68 -11.01
N PRO A 79 16.29 -13.31 -10.87
CA PRO A 79 17.45 -12.95 -11.67
C PRO A 79 17.21 -13.19 -13.17
N GLU A 80 17.52 -12.18 -13.98
CA GLU A 80 17.39 -12.27 -15.45
C GLU A 80 18.72 -11.97 -16.15
N ALA A 81 18.87 -12.47 -17.37
CA ALA A 81 20.06 -12.21 -18.19
C ALA A 81 20.22 -10.71 -18.48
N SER A 82 19.12 -9.99 -18.71
CA SER A 82 19.06 -8.54 -18.93
C SER A 82 19.62 -7.73 -17.77
N THR A 83 19.61 -8.29 -16.56
CA THR A 83 20.16 -7.68 -15.34
C THR A 83 21.51 -8.26 -14.92
N ASN A 84 22.20 -8.96 -15.83
CA ASN A 84 23.43 -9.69 -15.53
C ASN A 84 23.29 -10.69 -14.37
N GLY A 85 22.14 -11.38 -14.28
CA GLY A 85 21.84 -12.34 -13.24
C GLY A 85 21.61 -11.75 -11.84
N ARG A 86 21.37 -10.46 -11.72
CA ARG A 86 21.12 -9.81 -10.43
C ARG A 86 19.65 -9.92 -10.00
N ALA A 87 19.42 -10.31 -8.77
CA ALA A 87 18.13 -10.16 -8.11
C ALA A 87 17.95 -8.70 -7.70
N LEU A 88 17.09 -7.96 -8.39
CA LEU A 88 16.83 -6.56 -8.07
C LEU A 88 15.81 -6.42 -6.94
N PRO A 89 16.06 -5.56 -5.95
CA PRO A 89 15.08 -5.31 -4.90
C PRO A 89 13.82 -4.65 -5.48
N VAL A 90 12.66 -5.14 -5.04
CA VAL A 90 11.34 -4.61 -5.42
C VAL A 90 10.61 -4.13 -4.16
N PRO A 91 10.91 -2.92 -3.67
CA PRO A 91 10.30 -2.39 -2.47
C PRO A 91 8.78 -2.28 -2.62
N ARG A 92 8.05 -2.80 -1.64
CA ARG A 92 6.60 -2.65 -1.52
C ARG A 92 6.24 -2.37 -0.07
N GLY A 93 5.53 -1.27 0.15
CA GLY A 93 5.14 -0.86 1.48
C GLY A 93 4.22 -1.87 2.15
N LYS A 94 4.50 -2.12 3.43
CA LYS A 94 3.75 -2.98 4.34
C LYS A 94 3.32 -2.13 5.52
N MET A 95 2.40 -1.21 5.27
CA MET A 95 1.82 -0.32 6.27
C MET A 95 0.68 0.48 5.67
N LEU A 96 -0.08 1.20 6.50
CA LEU A 96 -1.13 2.10 6.02
C LEU A 96 -0.54 3.12 5.01
N GLY A 97 -1.17 3.25 3.85
CA GLY A 97 -0.67 3.99 2.70
C GLY A 97 0.18 3.15 1.73
N GLY A 98 0.62 1.94 2.13
CA GLY A 98 1.37 1.03 1.28
C GLY A 98 2.67 1.65 0.75
N SER A 99 2.96 1.45 -0.53
CA SER A 99 4.18 1.96 -1.16
C SER A 99 4.24 3.49 -1.24
N SER A 100 3.10 4.21 -1.16
CA SER A 100 3.14 5.67 -1.07
C SER A 100 3.75 6.19 0.24
N SER A 101 3.73 5.37 1.30
CA SER A 101 4.34 5.71 2.60
C SER A 101 5.84 5.47 2.67
N ILE A 102 6.43 4.77 1.69
CA ILE A 102 7.85 4.44 1.63
C ILE A 102 8.53 4.87 0.33
N ASN A 103 7.85 5.60 -0.54
CA ASN A 103 8.41 6.03 -1.83
C ASN A 103 9.47 7.12 -1.68
N GLY A 104 10.33 7.25 -2.69
CA GLY A 104 11.39 8.25 -2.72
C GLY A 104 10.92 9.66 -3.11
N MET A 105 9.63 9.88 -3.38
CA MET A 105 8.99 11.15 -3.72
C MET A 105 9.62 11.84 -4.96
N ALA A 106 10.26 11.08 -5.85
CA ALA A 106 10.77 11.60 -7.10
C ALA A 106 9.59 11.84 -8.08
N PHE A 107 9.42 13.08 -8.50
CA PHE A 107 8.45 13.42 -9.54
C PHE A 107 9.18 13.47 -10.88
N VAL A 108 8.88 12.52 -11.76
CA VAL A 108 9.45 12.44 -13.10
C VAL A 108 8.31 12.38 -14.12
N ARG A 109 8.31 13.30 -15.07
CA ARG A 109 7.41 13.25 -16.22
C ARG A 109 7.96 12.29 -17.27
N GLY A 110 7.08 11.51 -17.90
CA GLY A 110 7.41 10.80 -19.13
C GLY A 110 7.74 11.78 -20.27
N GLN A 111 8.59 11.34 -21.19
CA GLN A 111 8.87 12.10 -22.41
C GLN A 111 7.68 11.99 -23.37
N ALA A 112 7.46 13.02 -24.20
CA ALA A 112 6.39 13.00 -25.19
C ALA A 112 6.47 11.76 -26.10
N GLN A 113 7.68 11.36 -26.49
CA GLN A 113 7.92 10.19 -27.32
C GLN A 113 7.46 8.88 -26.68
N ASP A 114 7.49 8.75 -25.33
CA ASP A 114 6.99 7.55 -24.66
C ASP A 114 5.49 7.38 -24.92
N PHE A 115 4.74 8.47 -24.83
CA PHE A 115 3.30 8.49 -25.08
C PHE A 115 2.96 8.30 -26.56
N ASP A 116 3.71 8.95 -27.45
CA ASP A 116 3.53 8.82 -28.89
C ASP A 116 3.81 7.39 -29.39
N THR A 117 4.72 6.67 -28.71
CA THR A 117 5.04 5.27 -29.03
C THR A 117 3.93 4.30 -28.58
N TRP A 118 3.13 4.68 -27.58
CA TRP A 118 2.02 3.85 -27.06
C TRP A 118 0.71 4.09 -27.83
N ALA A 119 0.57 5.21 -28.51
CA ALA A 119 -0.59 5.56 -29.31
C ALA A 119 -0.61 4.83 -30.65
#